data_d0f5e5f78be047262ffadd486006242f
#
_entry.id   d0f5e5f78be047262ffadd486006242f
#
_cell.length_a   1.000
_cell.length_b   1.000
_cell.length_c   1.000
_cell.angle_alpha   90.00
_cell.angle_beta   90.00
_cell.angle_gamma   90.00
#
_symmetry.space_group_name_H-M   'P 1'
#
loop_
_entity.id
_entity.type
_entity.pdbx_description
1 polymer ?
#
loop_
_entity_poly.entity_id
_entity_poly.type
_entity_poly.pdbx_seq_one_letter_code
_entity_poly.pdbx_strand_id
1 'polypeptide(L)'
;MYFSKQHQTGFSIVSLMIASAIGIFLIGGAGKVYIDSKNTFNARTAVAAATENYRYAFQDMRRTLVMAGRGVSPSDDGADSYDGTDNGLRTFPAVDGNPDGIVSGVVVPGSPWNPLPEDSSIISVRYASGPAPCGLADDTLDAGTVTVRFSVDDEGNLICQVFQDGNQLIAQPLVSGIAQMRALYGLDGIDADGVANQYLTANQIVEADWVKVVSIRIGLVVQSGDNQELPPPFRPDTEDELDLLGSTFTAQDTNHVYKAANTTISLRNLHHINRQVADN
;
A
#
# COMPACT_ATOMS: atom_id res chain seq x y z
N MET A 1 -47.48 -71.70 -14.79
CA MET A 1 -46.89 -70.39 -14.59
C MET A 1 -47.44 -69.44 -15.66
N TYR A 2 -48.35 -68.56 -15.30
CA TYR A 2 -48.94 -67.57 -16.21
C TYR A 2 -48.11 -66.30 -16.08
N PHE A 3 -47.35 -65.93 -17.12
CA PHE A 3 -46.73 -64.63 -17.22
C PHE A 3 -47.75 -63.58 -17.66
N SER A 4 -48.11 -62.71 -16.76
CA SER A 4 -48.90 -61.54 -17.05
C SER A 4 -48.14 -60.60 -18.00
N LYS A 5 -48.63 -60.44 -19.23
CA LYS A 5 -48.11 -59.41 -20.17
C LYS A 5 -48.52 -58.05 -19.63
N GLN A 6 -47.57 -57.32 -19.08
CA GLN A 6 -47.75 -55.90 -18.77
C GLN A 6 -47.84 -55.11 -20.10
N HIS A 7 -48.98 -54.45 -20.30
CA HIS A 7 -49.16 -53.51 -21.41
C HIS A 7 -48.29 -52.29 -21.16
N GLN A 8 -47.26 -52.09 -22.02
CA GLN A 8 -46.53 -50.84 -22.06
C GLN A 8 -47.44 -49.77 -22.70
N THR A 9 -47.87 -48.82 -21.88
CA THR A 9 -48.55 -47.59 -22.35
C THR A 9 -47.46 -46.64 -22.87
N GLY A 10 -47.46 -46.36 -24.15
CA GLY A 10 -46.53 -45.39 -24.78
C GLY A 10 -46.80 -43.98 -24.28
N PHE A 11 -45.74 -43.19 -24.05
CA PHE A 11 -45.86 -41.79 -23.71
C PHE A 11 -46.46 -41.00 -24.89
N SER A 12 -47.38 -40.11 -24.61
CA SER A 12 -47.93 -39.20 -25.62
C SER A 12 -46.81 -38.21 -26.05
N ILE A 13 -46.71 -37.92 -27.36
CA ILE A 13 -45.80 -36.93 -27.91
C ILE A 13 -45.97 -35.57 -27.21
N VAL A 14 -47.16 -35.19 -26.84
CA VAL A 14 -47.48 -33.98 -26.07
C VAL A 14 -46.82 -33.99 -24.69
N SER A 15 -46.84 -35.10 -23.98
CA SER A 15 -46.19 -35.25 -22.68
C SER A 15 -44.66 -35.11 -22.82
N LEU A 16 -44.06 -35.61 -23.89
CA LEU A 16 -42.63 -35.46 -24.15
C LEU A 16 -42.30 -34.00 -24.44
N MET A 17 -43.12 -33.29 -25.25
CA MET A 17 -42.89 -31.87 -25.55
C MET A 17 -42.98 -30.99 -24.27
N ILE A 18 -43.95 -31.25 -23.41
CA ILE A 18 -44.07 -30.52 -22.12
C ILE A 18 -42.89 -30.81 -21.22
N ALA A 19 -42.49 -32.07 -21.10
CA ALA A 19 -41.36 -32.45 -20.28
C ALA A 19 -40.04 -31.83 -20.75
N SER A 20 -39.83 -31.80 -22.08
CA SER A 20 -38.62 -31.16 -22.65
C SER A 20 -38.64 -29.64 -22.47
N ALA A 21 -39.78 -28.98 -22.63
CA ALA A 21 -39.91 -27.54 -22.38
C ALA A 21 -39.60 -27.17 -20.92
N ILE A 22 -40.14 -27.92 -19.93
CA ILE A 22 -39.84 -27.75 -18.52
C ILE A 22 -38.35 -28.03 -18.26
N GLY A 23 -37.77 -29.07 -18.85
CA GLY A 23 -36.37 -29.41 -18.72
C GLY A 23 -35.43 -28.29 -19.20
N ILE A 24 -35.70 -27.72 -20.37
CA ILE A 24 -34.91 -26.58 -20.90
C ILE A 24 -35.04 -25.35 -20.00
N PHE A 25 -36.25 -25.05 -19.52
CA PHE A 25 -36.45 -23.92 -18.59
C PHE A 25 -35.71 -24.10 -17.28
N LEU A 26 -35.70 -25.29 -16.69
CA LEU A 26 -34.98 -25.60 -15.47
C LEU A 26 -33.46 -25.53 -15.66
N ILE A 27 -32.95 -26.07 -16.77
CA ILE A 27 -31.51 -26.00 -17.11
C ILE A 27 -31.08 -24.55 -17.30
N GLY A 28 -31.86 -23.75 -18.04
CA GLY A 28 -31.61 -22.32 -18.24
C GLY A 28 -31.60 -21.53 -16.92
N GLY A 29 -32.56 -21.79 -16.07
CA GLY A 29 -32.64 -21.17 -14.74
C GLY A 29 -31.47 -21.55 -13.85
N ALA A 30 -31.14 -22.84 -13.76
CA ALA A 30 -30.00 -23.33 -12.98
C ALA A 30 -28.67 -22.77 -13.53
N GLY A 31 -28.51 -22.70 -14.85
CA GLY A 31 -27.34 -22.11 -15.52
C GLY A 31 -27.16 -20.65 -15.16
N LYS A 32 -28.24 -19.86 -15.17
CA LYS A 32 -28.18 -18.45 -14.75
C LYS A 32 -27.76 -18.31 -13.29
N VAL A 33 -28.34 -19.05 -12.37
CA VAL A 33 -27.98 -19.01 -10.95
C VAL A 33 -26.50 -19.39 -10.74
N TYR A 34 -26.01 -20.37 -11.48
CA TYR A 34 -24.61 -20.76 -11.44
C TYR A 34 -23.66 -19.62 -11.89
N ILE A 35 -23.98 -18.97 -13.01
CA ILE A 35 -23.17 -17.85 -13.54
C ILE A 35 -23.21 -16.67 -12.55
N ASP A 36 -24.38 -16.30 -12.05
CA ASP A 36 -24.52 -15.20 -11.07
C ASP A 36 -23.78 -15.49 -9.77
N SER A 37 -23.81 -16.75 -9.31
CA SER A 37 -23.06 -17.18 -8.12
C SER A 37 -21.54 -17.10 -8.34
N LYS A 38 -21.06 -17.55 -9.52
CA LYS A 38 -19.64 -17.47 -9.89
C LYS A 38 -19.18 -16.02 -9.99
N ASN A 39 -19.95 -15.15 -10.61
CA ASN A 39 -19.64 -13.74 -10.72
C ASN A 39 -19.56 -13.08 -9.34
N THR A 40 -20.51 -13.36 -8.47
CA THR A 40 -20.50 -12.87 -7.08
C THR A 40 -19.28 -13.36 -6.31
N PHE A 41 -18.91 -14.63 -6.48
CA PHE A 41 -17.71 -15.20 -5.84
C PHE A 41 -16.44 -14.47 -6.34
N ASN A 42 -16.29 -14.27 -7.64
CA ASN A 42 -15.13 -13.58 -8.21
C ASN A 42 -15.05 -12.13 -7.71
N ALA A 43 -16.16 -11.40 -7.69
CA ALA A 43 -16.19 -10.03 -7.16
C ALA A 43 -15.78 -9.96 -5.68
N ARG A 44 -16.28 -10.88 -4.86
CA ARG A 44 -15.88 -10.96 -3.44
C ARG A 44 -14.40 -11.31 -3.27
N THR A 45 -13.87 -12.18 -4.12
CA THR A 45 -12.45 -12.55 -4.10
C THR A 45 -11.58 -11.35 -4.45
N ALA A 46 -11.96 -10.55 -5.45
CA ALA A 46 -11.25 -9.33 -5.83
C ALA A 46 -11.21 -8.31 -4.67
N VAL A 47 -12.34 -8.07 -4.00
CA VAL A 47 -12.40 -7.18 -2.83
C VAL A 47 -11.57 -7.71 -1.66
N ALA A 48 -11.60 -9.02 -1.43
CA ALA A 48 -10.82 -9.66 -0.36
C ALA A 48 -9.32 -9.51 -0.60
N ALA A 49 -8.86 -9.75 -1.83
CA ALA A 49 -7.45 -9.61 -2.19
C ALA A 49 -6.95 -8.16 -2.03
N ALA A 50 -7.70 -7.17 -2.54
CA ALA A 50 -7.36 -5.77 -2.32
C ALA A 50 -7.28 -5.42 -0.82
N THR A 51 -8.18 -6.00 0.00
CA THR A 51 -8.18 -5.80 1.46
C THR A 51 -6.95 -6.42 2.12
N GLU A 52 -6.54 -7.60 1.70
CA GLU A 52 -5.35 -8.31 2.21
C GLU A 52 -4.08 -7.54 1.87
N ASN A 53 -3.98 -7.04 0.62
CA ASN A 53 -2.82 -6.30 0.14
C ASN A 53 -2.53 -5.05 0.98
N TYR A 54 -3.53 -4.20 1.25
CA TYR A 54 -3.26 -3.01 2.07
C TYR A 54 -2.96 -3.35 3.54
N ARG A 55 -3.56 -4.40 4.08
CA ARG A 55 -3.27 -4.83 5.47
C ARG A 55 -1.83 -5.30 5.60
N TYR A 56 -1.37 -6.09 4.64
CA TYR A 56 0.01 -6.56 4.61
C TYR A 56 0.99 -5.40 4.43
N ALA A 57 0.72 -4.50 3.46
CA ALA A 57 1.53 -3.31 3.23
C ALA A 57 1.67 -2.46 4.49
N PHE A 58 0.56 -2.13 5.16
CA PHE A 58 0.61 -1.34 6.40
C PHE A 58 1.31 -2.05 7.55
N GLN A 59 1.15 -3.36 7.67
CA GLN A 59 1.84 -4.12 8.71
C GLN A 59 3.35 -4.08 8.52
N ASP A 60 3.81 -4.27 7.30
CA ASP A 60 5.24 -4.33 6.99
C ASP A 60 5.89 -2.94 7.10
N MET A 61 5.26 -1.92 6.51
CA MET A 61 5.70 -0.53 6.67
C MET A 61 5.74 -0.11 8.15
N ARG A 62 4.71 -0.45 8.94
CA ARG A 62 4.66 -0.10 10.36
C ARG A 62 5.83 -0.68 11.14
N ARG A 63 6.23 -1.92 10.88
CA ARG A 63 7.36 -2.58 11.57
C ARG A 63 8.66 -1.77 11.42
N THR A 64 8.87 -1.21 10.23
CA THR A 64 10.04 -0.41 9.92
C THR A 64 9.89 1.04 10.40
N LEU A 65 8.75 1.66 10.16
CA LEU A 65 8.53 3.08 10.47
C LEU A 65 8.59 3.39 11.97
N VAL A 66 8.17 2.48 12.84
CA VAL A 66 8.28 2.66 14.30
C VAL A 66 9.73 2.68 14.77
N MET A 67 10.69 2.25 13.94
CA MET A 67 12.12 2.29 14.24
C MET A 67 12.75 3.64 13.90
N ALA A 68 12.06 4.53 13.20
CA ALA A 68 12.56 5.84 12.80
C ALA A 68 13.23 6.57 13.99
N GLY A 69 14.44 7.07 13.77
CA GLY A 69 15.24 7.78 14.79
C GLY A 69 15.85 6.93 15.90
N ARG A 70 15.61 5.61 15.91
CA ARG A 70 16.15 4.76 16.98
C ARG A 70 17.67 4.64 16.90
N GLY A 71 18.35 5.05 17.97
CA GLY A 71 19.82 4.97 18.07
C GLY A 71 20.58 5.95 17.18
N VAL A 72 19.89 6.84 16.47
CA VAL A 72 20.51 7.93 15.73
C VAL A 72 20.79 9.07 16.71
N SER A 73 22.04 9.50 16.80
CA SER A 73 22.47 10.58 17.71
C SER A 73 22.51 11.91 16.95
N PRO A 74 22.05 13.01 17.56
CA PRO A 74 22.17 14.35 16.98
C PRO A 74 23.62 14.83 16.76
N SER A 75 24.60 14.15 17.35
CA SER A 75 26.01 14.54 17.40
C SER A 75 26.96 13.63 16.62
N ASP A 76 26.42 12.74 15.77
CA ASP A 76 27.25 11.81 15.01
C ASP A 76 27.79 12.48 13.75
N ASP A 77 29.03 12.99 13.81
CA ASP A 77 29.71 13.79 12.78
C ASP A 77 30.24 12.98 11.58
N GLY A 78 29.68 11.81 11.30
CA GLY A 78 29.99 11.02 10.12
C GLY A 78 29.43 11.62 8.83
N ALA A 79 29.80 11.08 7.68
CA ALA A 79 29.24 11.47 6.36
C ALA A 79 27.71 11.30 6.25
N ASP A 80 27.13 10.61 7.24
CA ASP A 80 25.68 10.45 7.48
C ASP A 80 25.23 11.30 8.68
N SER A 81 25.91 12.43 8.94
CA SER A 81 25.74 13.26 10.12
C SER A 81 24.32 13.74 10.28
N TYR A 82 23.78 13.50 11.46
CA TYR A 82 22.59 14.14 11.97
C TYR A 82 22.96 15.60 12.32
N ASP A 83 22.54 16.53 11.48
CA ASP A 83 22.85 17.97 11.65
C ASP A 83 21.92 18.69 12.63
N GLY A 84 21.15 17.94 13.43
CA GLY A 84 20.14 18.48 14.34
C GLY A 84 18.80 18.76 13.70
N THR A 85 18.70 18.70 12.37
CA THR A 85 17.46 18.88 11.61
C THR A 85 16.89 17.56 11.09
N ASP A 86 17.69 16.50 11.12
CA ASP A 86 17.28 15.15 10.71
C ASP A 86 16.67 14.40 11.89
N ASN A 87 15.41 14.09 11.80
CA ASN A 87 14.67 13.34 12.84
C ASN A 87 14.53 11.84 12.52
N GLY A 88 15.39 11.29 11.66
CA GLY A 88 15.30 9.90 11.21
C GLY A 88 14.22 9.62 10.18
N LEU A 89 13.47 10.63 9.76
CA LEU A 89 12.52 10.57 8.64
C LEU A 89 13.08 11.23 7.39
N ARG A 90 13.89 12.24 7.60
CA ARG A 90 14.58 12.94 6.53
C ARG A 90 15.84 12.16 6.20
N THR A 91 15.89 11.61 5.06
CA THR A 91 17.08 10.98 4.59
C THR A 91 17.18 10.95 3.13
N PHE A 92 18.18 11.30 2.72
CA PHE A 92 19.09 10.75 1.76
C PHE A 92 20.04 11.80 1.31
N PRO A 93 21.36 11.47 1.23
CA PRO A 93 22.15 12.10 0.23
C PRO A 93 21.39 11.85 -1.07
N ALA A 94 21.11 12.92 -1.76
CA ALA A 94 20.54 12.90 -3.07
C ALA A 94 21.26 11.88 -3.93
N VAL A 95 20.55 10.93 -4.45
CA VAL A 95 20.91 10.39 -5.75
C VAL A 95 20.65 11.55 -6.69
N ASP A 96 21.71 12.09 -7.31
CA ASP A 96 21.68 13.17 -8.27
C ASP A 96 21.39 14.60 -7.78
N GLY A 97 21.98 15.03 -6.67
CA GLY A 97 22.08 16.46 -6.35
C GLY A 97 20.81 17.12 -5.79
N ASN A 98 19.80 16.36 -5.42
CA ASN A 98 18.66 16.87 -4.68
C ASN A 98 18.82 16.54 -3.18
N PRO A 99 19.15 17.51 -2.32
CA PRO A 99 19.48 17.29 -0.91
C PRO A 99 18.28 16.82 -0.07
N ASP A 100 17.06 16.85 -0.59
CA ASP A 100 15.87 16.82 0.21
C ASP A 100 15.06 15.52 0.13
N GLY A 101 15.61 14.44 -0.32
CA GLY A 101 15.20 13.01 -0.23
C GLY A 101 13.78 12.58 0.07
N ILE A 102 12.87 13.49 0.31
CA ILE A 102 11.44 13.24 0.48
C ILE A 102 10.72 14.09 -0.53
N VAL A 103 10.38 13.50 -1.65
CA VAL A 103 9.61 14.18 -2.67
C VAL A 103 8.27 13.49 -2.78
N SER A 104 7.25 14.13 -2.24
CA SER A 104 5.88 13.89 -2.65
C SER A 104 5.74 14.45 -4.07
N GLY A 105 5.49 13.59 -5.05
CA GLY A 105 5.02 14.02 -6.36
C GLY A 105 6.03 14.61 -7.35
N VAL A 106 7.34 14.57 -7.11
CA VAL A 106 8.32 15.03 -8.13
C VAL A 106 9.14 13.87 -8.66
N VAL A 107 8.88 13.52 -9.90
CA VAL A 107 9.72 12.64 -10.70
C VAL A 107 10.98 13.40 -11.05
N VAL A 108 12.13 12.97 -10.52
CA VAL A 108 13.43 13.50 -10.95
C VAL A 108 13.80 12.83 -12.27
N PRO A 109 13.90 13.58 -13.39
CA PRO A 109 14.31 12.99 -14.67
C PRO A 109 15.68 12.35 -14.53
N GLY A 110 15.80 11.07 -14.93
CA GLY A 110 17.06 10.31 -14.84
C GLY A 110 17.23 9.47 -13.57
N SER A 111 16.31 9.54 -12.62
CA SER A 111 16.28 8.61 -11.49
C SER A 111 15.96 7.19 -11.97
N PRO A 112 16.63 6.14 -11.46
CA PRO A 112 16.23 4.75 -11.72
C PRO A 112 14.82 4.41 -11.20
N TRP A 113 14.15 5.36 -10.56
CA TRP A 113 12.84 5.31 -9.93
C TRP A 113 11.73 5.97 -10.75
N ASN A 114 11.96 6.28 -12.00
CA ASN A 114 10.98 6.86 -12.90
C ASN A 114 10.34 5.73 -13.75
N PRO A 115 8.99 5.68 -13.85
CA PRO A 115 8.01 6.62 -13.34
C PRO A 115 7.38 6.13 -12.03
N LEU A 116 7.39 6.97 -11.00
CA LEU A 116 6.42 6.81 -9.91
C LEU A 116 5.03 7.12 -10.46
N PRO A 117 3.97 6.44 -10.00
CA PRO A 117 2.60 6.89 -10.25
C PRO A 117 2.48 8.38 -9.89
N GLU A 118 1.84 9.17 -10.74
CA GLU A 118 1.66 10.60 -10.48
C GLU A 118 1.12 10.80 -9.06
N ASP A 119 1.70 11.76 -8.32
CA ASP A 119 1.35 12.06 -6.93
C ASP A 119 1.66 10.99 -5.87
N SER A 120 2.42 9.95 -6.16
CA SER A 120 2.87 9.00 -5.14
C SER A 120 4.00 9.56 -4.29
N SER A 121 3.93 9.30 -2.98
CA SER A 121 4.96 9.70 -2.01
C SER A 121 6.07 8.64 -1.92
N ILE A 122 7.28 9.09 -1.64
CA ILE A 122 8.37 8.25 -1.18
C ILE A 122 8.52 8.46 0.32
N ILE A 123 8.60 7.39 1.09
CA ILE A 123 8.78 7.44 2.53
C ILE A 123 10.13 6.84 2.87
N SER A 124 10.99 7.60 3.55
CA SER A 124 12.29 7.13 4.01
C SER A 124 12.41 7.23 5.52
N VAL A 125 13.04 6.25 6.14
CA VAL A 125 13.32 6.25 7.58
C VAL A 125 14.75 5.80 7.84
N ARG A 126 15.37 6.36 8.88
CA ARG A 126 16.70 6.00 9.38
C ARG A 126 16.63 5.47 10.79
N TYR A 127 17.47 4.51 11.09
CA TYR A 127 17.72 4.04 12.44
C TYR A 127 19.09 3.35 12.53
N ALA A 128 19.72 3.38 13.73
CA ALA A 128 21.05 2.78 13.94
C ALA A 128 20.99 1.39 14.55
N SER A 129 19.84 0.97 15.09
CA SER A 129 19.70 -0.35 15.71
C SER A 129 18.28 -0.87 15.61
N GLY A 130 18.13 -2.12 15.18
CA GLY A 130 16.85 -2.77 15.02
C GLY A 130 16.95 -4.06 14.21
N PRO A 131 15.83 -4.76 14.00
CA PRO A 131 15.81 -5.91 13.14
C PRO A 131 16.05 -5.50 11.69
N ALA A 132 16.65 -6.40 10.91
CA ALA A 132 16.85 -6.20 9.49
C ALA A 132 15.49 -6.03 8.77
N PRO A 133 15.33 -4.96 7.98
CA PRO A 133 14.07 -4.66 7.31
C PRO A 133 13.94 -5.43 5.99
N CYS A 134 12.72 -5.50 5.47
CA CYS A 134 12.44 -5.93 4.10
C CYS A 134 12.98 -7.32 3.76
N GLY A 135 12.97 -8.26 4.73
CA GLY A 135 13.45 -9.61 4.49
C GLY A 135 14.97 -9.76 4.35
N LEU A 136 15.73 -8.70 4.62
CA LEU A 136 17.18 -8.79 4.70
C LEU A 136 17.57 -9.69 5.88
N ALA A 137 18.62 -10.48 5.75
CA ALA A 137 19.14 -11.29 6.85
C ALA A 137 19.84 -10.39 7.89
N ASP A 138 19.65 -10.67 9.17
CA ASP A 138 20.20 -9.86 10.27
C ASP A 138 21.74 -9.76 10.26
N ASP A 139 22.41 -10.75 9.69
CA ASP A 139 23.88 -10.82 9.55
C ASP A 139 24.42 -10.00 8.35
N THR A 140 23.54 -9.42 7.55
CA THR A 140 23.92 -8.63 6.37
C THR A 140 24.16 -7.15 6.72
N LEU A 141 23.62 -6.70 7.87
CA LEU A 141 23.76 -5.33 8.32
C LEU A 141 25.01 -5.17 9.17
N ASP A 142 25.87 -4.24 8.77
CA ASP A 142 26.98 -3.80 9.60
C ASP A 142 26.50 -2.90 10.74
N ALA A 143 27.37 -2.70 11.75
CA ALA A 143 27.11 -1.71 12.80
C ALA A 143 27.08 -0.31 12.17
N GLY A 144 25.97 0.41 12.30
CA GLY A 144 25.79 1.73 11.72
C GLY A 144 24.35 2.10 11.46
N THR A 145 24.17 3.16 10.73
CA THR A 145 22.84 3.68 10.38
C THR A 145 22.30 2.99 9.14
N VAL A 146 21.10 2.48 9.25
CA VAL A 146 20.34 1.85 8.14
C VAL A 146 19.26 2.81 7.67
N THR A 147 19.14 2.96 6.37
CA THR A 147 18.05 3.72 5.77
C THR A 147 17.14 2.81 4.97
N VAL A 148 15.87 2.92 5.23
CA VAL A 148 14.82 2.14 4.53
C VAL A 148 13.91 3.09 3.79
N ARG A 149 13.67 2.78 2.53
CA ARG A 149 12.80 3.55 1.65
C ARG A 149 11.65 2.70 1.16
N PHE A 150 10.45 3.27 1.19
CA PHE A 150 9.25 2.73 0.58
C PHE A 150 8.82 3.62 -0.58
N SER A 151 8.54 3.01 -1.72
CA SER A 151 8.01 3.67 -2.91
C SER A 151 7.08 2.72 -3.66
N VAL A 152 6.28 3.25 -4.55
CA VAL A 152 5.47 2.44 -5.48
C VAL A 152 6.11 2.57 -6.86
N ASP A 153 6.33 1.44 -7.54
CA ASP A 153 6.84 1.43 -8.90
C ASP A 153 5.71 1.62 -9.94
N ASP A 154 6.08 1.69 -11.22
CA ASP A 154 5.17 1.82 -12.35
C ASP A 154 4.33 0.57 -12.63
N GLU A 155 4.72 -0.57 -12.06
CA GLU A 155 4.00 -1.83 -12.12
C GLU A 155 3.00 -1.98 -10.95
N GLY A 156 2.93 -0.98 -10.06
CA GLY A 156 2.05 -1.00 -8.89
C GLY A 156 2.53 -1.90 -7.76
N ASN A 157 3.84 -2.09 -7.63
CA ASN A 157 4.41 -2.81 -6.50
C ASN A 157 4.88 -1.82 -5.43
N LEU A 158 4.57 -2.10 -4.17
CA LEU A 158 5.22 -1.44 -3.04
C LEU A 158 6.63 -2.00 -2.91
N ILE A 159 7.61 -1.18 -3.23
CA ILE A 159 9.03 -1.54 -3.15
C ILE A 159 9.61 -1.12 -1.82
N CYS A 160 10.36 -2.01 -1.20
CA CYS A 160 11.20 -1.71 -0.06
C CYS A 160 12.67 -1.76 -0.46
N GLN A 161 13.40 -0.71 -0.15
CA GLN A 161 14.82 -0.57 -0.39
C GLN A 161 15.55 -0.31 0.90
N VAL A 162 16.70 -0.95 1.06
CA VAL A 162 17.57 -0.80 2.22
C VAL A 162 18.92 -0.29 1.76
N PHE A 163 19.40 0.73 2.45
CA PHE A 163 20.70 1.34 2.20
C PHE A 163 21.50 1.40 3.49
N GLN A 164 22.80 1.21 3.37
CA GLN A 164 23.78 1.44 4.43
C GLN A 164 25.04 2.04 3.83
N ASP A 165 25.58 3.06 4.47
CA ASP A 165 26.79 3.80 4.02
C ASP A 165 26.70 4.25 2.55
N GLY A 166 25.52 4.71 2.13
CA GLY A 166 25.25 5.15 0.77
C GLY A 166 25.08 4.02 -0.26
N ASN A 167 25.27 2.75 0.13
CA ASN A 167 25.13 1.61 -0.76
C ASN A 167 23.74 0.96 -0.60
N GLN A 168 23.08 0.67 -1.72
CA GLN A 168 21.85 -0.10 -1.72
C GLN A 168 22.18 -1.58 -1.49
N LEU A 169 21.66 -2.16 -0.38
CA LEU A 169 21.86 -3.55 -0.04
C LEU A 169 20.78 -4.45 -0.70
N ILE A 170 19.54 -3.98 -0.72
CA ILE A 170 18.41 -4.71 -1.29
C ILE A 170 17.36 -3.75 -1.87
N ALA A 171 16.67 -4.20 -2.89
CA ALA A 171 15.42 -3.62 -3.39
C ALA A 171 14.49 -4.77 -3.75
N GLN A 172 13.34 -4.85 -3.10
CA GLN A 172 12.40 -5.93 -3.37
C GLN A 172 10.95 -5.48 -3.26
N PRO A 173 10.05 -6.05 -4.07
CA PRO A 173 8.64 -5.83 -3.93
C PRO A 173 8.12 -6.53 -2.67
N LEU A 174 7.31 -5.81 -1.90
CA LEU A 174 6.61 -6.33 -0.72
C LEU A 174 5.20 -6.77 -1.06
N VAL A 175 4.49 -5.94 -1.81
CA VAL A 175 3.07 -6.14 -2.13
C VAL A 175 2.82 -5.57 -3.52
N SER A 176 2.05 -6.27 -4.33
CA SER A 176 1.56 -5.81 -5.63
C SER A 176 0.15 -5.22 -5.54
N GLY A 177 -0.26 -4.51 -6.57
CA GLY A 177 -1.59 -3.91 -6.68
C GLY A 177 -1.74 -2.62 -5.85
N ILE A 178 -0.68 -1.86 -5.66
CA ILE A 178 -0.71 -0.53 -5.06
C ILE A 178 -0.74 0.50 -6.19
N ALA A 179 -1.88 1.14 -6.39
CA ALA A 179 -2.03 2.15 -7.44
C ALA A 179 -1.44 3.51 -7.05
N GLN A 180 -1.52 3.87 -5.76
CA GLN A 180 -0.96 5.11 -5.25
C GLN A 180 -0.64 5.00 -3.77
N MET A 181 0.43 5.66 -3.33
CA MET A 181 0.79 5.84 -1.93
C MET A 181 0.94 7.33 -1.62
N ARG A 182 0.33 7.79 -0.52
CA ARG A 182 0.45 9.17 -0.05
C ARG A 182 0.81 9.19 1.42
N ALA A 183 1.68 10.12 1.80
CA ALA A 183 2.10 10.34 3.17
C ALA A 183 1.82 11.77 3.61
N LEU A 184 1.30 11.92 4.84
CA LEU A 184 1.22 13.17 5.56
C LEU A 184 1.98 13.03 6.87
N TYR A 185 2.74 14.03 7.21
CA TYR A 185 3.56 14.07 8.41
C TYR A 185 2.86 14.91 9.47
N GLY A 186 2.69 14.34 10.65
CA GLY A 186 2.05 15.00 11.79
C GLY A 186 3.08 15.72 12.63
N LEU A 187 2.96 17.04 12.69
CA LEU A 187 3.85 17.94 13.43
C LEU A 187 3.27 18.30 14.78
N ASP A 188 4.10 18.22 15.81
CA ASP A 188 3.89 18.74 17.14
C ASP A 188 4.58 20.09 17.25
N GLY A 189 3.84 21.16 16.90
CA GLY A 189 4.40 22.51 16.73
C GLY A 189 4.03 23.50 17.83
N ILE A 190 3.14 23.13 18.77
CA ILE A 190 2.55 24.09 19.72
C ILE A 190 3.08 23.91 21.15
N ASP A 191 3.08 22.69 21.67
CA ASP A 191 3.26 22.42 23.11
C ASP A 191 4.23 21.26 23.41
N ALA A 192 4.85 20.67 22.41
CA ALA A 192 5.80 19.55 22.49
C ALA A 192 5.32 18.40 23.38
N ASP A 193 4.01 18.10 23.33
CA ASP A 193 3.37 17.03 24.09
C ASP A 193 3.49 15.64 23.43
N GLY A 194 4.03 15.60 22.21
CA GLY A 194 4.18 14.38 21.43
C GLY A 194 2.93 14.04 20.60
N VAL A 195 1.97 14.94 20.51
CA VAL A 195 0.76 14.80 19.72
C VAL A 195 0.80 15.71 18.50
N ALA A 196 0.50 15.18 17.34
CA ALA A 196 0.46 15.98 16.11
C ALA A 196 -0.72 16.97 16.14
N ASN A 197 -0.39 18.26 16.03
CA ASN A 197 -1.38 19.32 15.95
C ASN A 197 -1.86 19.58 14.51
N GLN A 198 -1.03 19.23 13.52
CA GLN A 198 -1.33 19.40 12.09
C GLN A 198 -0.68 18.30 11.27
N TYR A 199 -1.23 18.05 10.08
CA TYR A 199 -0.69 17.10 9.11
C TYR A 199 -0.36 17.82 7.81
N LEU A 200 0.88 17.72 7.37
CA LEU A 200 1.42 18.37 6.18
C LEU A 200 2.03 17.34 5.22
N THR A 201 2.06 17.68 3.94
CA THR A 201 2.87 16.94 2.96
C THR A 201 4.35 17.31 3.13
N ALA A 202 5.26 16.45 2.66
CA ALA A 202 6.70 16.69 2.81
C ALA A 202 7.16 18.05 2.25
N ASN A 203 6.61 18.48 1.12
CA ASN A 203 6.95 19.75 0.48
C ASN A 203 6.39 21.00 1.20
N GLN A 204 5.49 20.83 2.16
CA GLN A 204 4.96 21.92 3.00
C GLN A 204 5.76 22.07 4.31
N ILE A 205 6.61 21.12 4.65
CA ILE A 205 7.42 21.14 5.85
C ILE A 205 8.73 21.87 5.54
N VAL A 206 8.98 22.97 6.24
CA VAL A 206 10.27 23.65 6.16
C VAL A 206 11.33 22.84 6.91
N GLU A 207 12.60 23.00 6.51
CA GLU A 207 13.70 22.17 7.00
C GLU A 207 13.78 22.11 8.53
N ALA A 208 13.68 23.24 9.20
CA ALA A 208 13.75 23.34 10.67
C ALA A 208 12.54 22.66 11.39
N ASP A 209 11.44 22.40 10.71
CA ASP A 209 10.23 21.81 11.31
C ASP A 209 10.21 20.27 11.25
N TRP A 210 11.13 19.65 10.52
CA TRP A 210 11.20 18.20 10.46
C TRP A 210 11.44 17.55 11.81
N VAL A 211 12.17 18.21 12.72
CA VAL A 211 12.37 17.74 14.10
C VAL A 211 11.08 17.65 14.92
N LYS A 212 10.03 18.37 14.49
CA LYS A 212 8.72 18.38 15.15
C LYS A 212 7.79 17.27 14.65
N VAL A 213 8.21 16.46 13.70
CA VAL A 213 7.41 15.36 13.21
C VAL A 213 7.35 14.25 14.25
N VAL A 214 6.14 13.92 14.70
CA VAL A 214 5.88 12.91 15.74
C VAL A 214 5.03 11.74 15.25
N SER A 215 4.44 11.88 14.08
CA SER A 215 3.64 10.82 13.47
C SER A 215 3.65 10.91 11.95
N ILE A 216 3.33 9.80 11.30
CA ILE A 216 3.11 9.74 9.86
C ILE A 216 1.74 9.10 9.60
N ARG A 217 0.96 9.72 8.71
CA ARG A 217 -0.28 9.16 8.19
C ARG A 217 -0.05 8.70 6.77
N ILE A 218 -0.27 7.43 6.51
CA ILE A 218 -0.04 6.81 5.21
C ILE A 218 -1.37 6.40 4.64
N GLY A 219 -1.64 6.80 3.42
CA GLY A 219 -2.74 6.35 2.60
C GLY A 219 -2.25 5.51 1.44
N LEU A 220 -2.98 4.46 1.13
CA LEU A 220 -2.76 3.60 -0.03
C LEU A 220 -4.06 3.50 -0.82
N VAL A 221 -3.97 3.62 -2.14
CA VAL A 221 -4.98 3.09 -3.04
C VAL A 221 -4.48 1.74 -3.53
N VAL A 222 -5.28 0.72 -3.31
CA VAL A 222 -4.98 -0.64 -3.75
C VAL A 222 -5.98 -1.06 -4.81
N GLN A 223 -5.53 -1.83 -5.79
CA GLN A 223 -6.35 -2.47 -6.80
C GLN A 223 -6.36 -3.99 -6.61
N SER A 224 -7.40 -4.64 -7.10
CA SER A 224 -7.40 -6.10 -7.24
C SER A 224 -6.34 -6.51 -8.26
N GLY A 225 -5.72 -7.69 -8.07
CA GLY A 225 -4.68 -8.17 -8.98
C GLY A 225 -5.19 -8.40 -10.41
N ASP A 226 -4.30 -8.43 -11.39
CA ASP A 226 -4.60 -8.58 -12.83
C ASP A 226 -5.48 -9.78 -13.18
N ASN A 227 -5.37 -10.86 -12.40
CA ASN A 227 -6.20 -12.06 -12.57
C ASN A 227 -7.53 -12.01 -11.79
N GLN A 228 -7.87 -10.86 -11.20
CA GLN A 228 -9.02 -10.67 -10.33
C GLN A 228 -9.89 -9.51 -10.80
N GLU A 229 -10.14 -9.48 -12.09
CA GLU A 229 -11.05 -8.51 -12.70
C GLU A 229 -12.48 -8.68 -12.19
N LEU A 230 -13.20 -7.56 -12.09
CA LEU A 230 -14.62 -7.54 -11.82
C LEU A 230 -15.39 -8.15 -12.99
N PRO A 231 -16.28 -9.12 -12.73
CA PRO A 231 -17.22 -9.57 -13.76
C PRO A 231 -18.08 -8.41 -14.26
N PRO A 232 -18.47 -8.38 -15.55
CA PRO A 232 -19.20 -7.27 -16.16
C PRO A 232 -20.40 -6.73 -15.35
N PRO A 233 -21.21 -7.56 -14.66
CA PRO A 233 -22.34 -7.05 -13.87
C PRO A 233 -21.94 -6.23 -12.63
N PHE A 234 -20.68 -6.28 -12.23
CA PHE A 234 -20.15 -5.59 -11.04
C PHE A 234 -19.17 -4.47 -11.38
N ARG A 235 -18.94 -4.22 -12.67
CA ARG A 235 -18.11 -3.10 -13.10
C ARG A 235 -18.89 -1.79 -12.96
N PRO A 236 -18.29 -0.73 -12.39
CA PRO A 236 -18.91 0.58 -12.41
C PRO A 236 -19.00 1.13 -13.87
N ASP A 237 -19.97 2.00 -14.11
CA ASP A 237 -20.15 2.60 -15.44
C ASP A 237 -19.08 3.67 -15.74
N THR A 238 -18.47 4.21 -14.71
CA THR A 238 -17.40 5.23 -14.79
C THR A 238 -16.26 4.85 -13.85
N GLU A 239 -15.09 5.42 -14.11
CA GLU A 239 -13.94 5.30 -13.24
C GLU A 239 -14.25 5.87 -11.84
N ASP A 240 -13.87 5.14 -10.79
CA ASP A 240 -14.10 5.55 -9.41
C ASP A 240 -13.15 6.69 -9.02
N GLU A 241 -13.68 7.69 -8.33
CA GLU A 241 -12.89 8.72 -7.67
C GLU A 241 -12.79 8.41 -6.17
N LEU A 242 -11.58 8.31 -5.66
CA LEU A 242 -11.30 7.99 -4.27
C LEU A 242 -10.54 9.13 -3.60
N ASP A 243 -10.96 9.52 -2.40
CA ASP A 243 -10.16 10.43 -1.56
C ASP A 243 -9.00 9.67 -0.90
N LEU A 244 -7.79 10.16 -1.13
CA LEU A 244 -6.58 9.67 -0.51
C LEU A 244 -5.89 10.79 0.26
N LEU A 245 -6.26 10.96 1.52
CA LEU A 245 -5.68 11.97 2.41
C LEU A 245 -5.78 13.40 1.83
N GLY A 246 -6.96 13.75 1.31
CA GLY A 246 -7.23 15.07 0.75
C GLY A 246 -6.72 15.29 -0.68
N SER A 247 -6.32 14.23 -1.36
CA SER A 247 -6.08 14.22 -2.82
C SER A 247 -7.05 13.26 -3.46
N THR A 248 -7.57 13.63 -4.63
CA THR A 248 -8.44 12.74 -5.40
C THR A 248 -7.58 11.82 -6.26
N PHE A 249 -7.80 10.54 -6.14
CA PHE A 249 -7.29 9.52 -7.04
C PHE A 249 -8.42 9.11 -7.99
N THR A 250 -8.17 9.11 -9.28
CA THR A 250 -9.09 8.58 -10.30
C THR A 250 -8.62 7.19 -10.72
N ALA A 251 -9.51 6.22 -10.66
CA ALA A 251 -9.21 4.85 -11.08
C ALA A 251 -8.78 4.83 -12.56
N GLN A 252 -7.84 3.96 -12.89
CA GLN A 252 -7.31 3.86 -14.25
C GLN A 252 -8.22 3.05 -15.20
N ASP A 253 -9.11 2.26 -14.63
CA ASP A 253 -10.07 1.42 -15.37
C ASP A 253 -11.29 1.07 -14.50
N THR A 254 -12.28 0.43 -15.11
CA THR A 254 -13.48 -0.08 -14.45
C THR A 254 -13.46 -1.60 -14.25
N ASN A 255 -12.38 -2.27 -14.60
CA ASN A 255 -12.26 -3.72 -14.55
C ASN A 255 -11.80 -4.22 -13.18
N HIS A 256 -11.10 -3.39 -12.41
CA HIS A 256 -10.56 -3.73 -11.11
C HIS A 256 -11.34 -3.08 -9.98
N VAL A 257 -11.21 -3.65 -8.79
CA VAL A 257 -11.67 -3.00 -7.55
C VAL A 257 -10.57 -2.07 -7.07
N TYR A 258 -10.89 -0.81 -6.89
CA TYR A 258 -10.01 0.16 -6.24
C TYR A 258 -10.51 0.45 -4.84
N LYS A 259 -9.61 0.53 -3.88
CA LYS A 259 -9.93 0.80 -2.49
C LYS A 259 -8.90 1.68 -1.83
N ALA A 260 -9.34 2.81 -1.29
CA ALA A 260 -8.51 3.66 -0.46
C ALA A 260 -8.52 3.18 1.00
N ALA A 261 -7.35 3.14 1.61
CA ALA A 261 -7.18 2.83 3.02
C ALA A 261 -6.08 3.71 3.60
N ASN A 262 -6.17 4.06 4.88
CA ASN A 262 -5.13 4.83 5.55
C ASN A 262 -4.86 4.33 6.97
N THR A 263 -3.67 4.65 7.47
CA THR A 263 -3.26 4.37 8.84
C THR A 263 -2.38 5.50 9.37
N THR A 264 -2.38 5.70 10.68
CA THR A 264 -1.48 6.64 11.34
C THR A 264 -0.52 5.87 12.25
N ILE A 265 0.76 6.19 12.15
CA ILE A 265 1.84 5.57 12.90
C ILE A 265 2.52 6.64 13.73
N SER A 266 2.55 6.47 15.05
CA SER A 266 3.28 7.34 15.96
C SER A 266 4.77 6.95 15.99
N LEU A 267 5.64 7.94 15.90
CA LEU A 267 7.10 7.81 15.79
C LEU A 267 7.73 8.08 17.15
N ARG A 268 7.58 7.14 18.06
CA ARG A 268 7.90 7.30 19.50
C ARG A 268 9.36 7.68 19.78
N ASN A 269 10.30 7.25 18.97
CA ASN A 269 11.71 7.56 19.19
C ASN A 269 12.03 9.03 18.92
N LEU A 270 11.22 9.71 18.12
CA LEU A 270 11.40 11.12 17.75
C LEU A 270 10.92 12.08 18.84
N HIS A 271 10.02 11.67 19.70
CA HIS A 271 9.55 12.50 20.84
C HIS A 271 10.67 12.92 21.80
N HIS A 272 11.71 12.10 21.96
CA HIS A 272 12.85 12.42 22.81
C HIS A 272 13.73 13.52 22.21
N ILE A 273 13.86 13.55 20.91
CA ILE A 273 14.63 14.53 20.16
C ILE A 273 13.98 15.90 20.28
N ASN A 274 12.67 15.98 20.13
CA ASN A 274 11.90 17.21 20.25
C ASN A 274 12.03 17.86 21.63
N ARG A 275 12.02 17.09 22.72
CA ARG A 275 12.18 17.60 24.09
C ARG A 275 13.58 18.14 24.34
N GLN A 276 14.62 17.54 23.79
CA GLN A 276 16.00 18.01 23.95
C GLN A 276 16.27 19.32 23.19
N VAL A 277 15.60 19.55 22.08
CA VAL A 277 15.71 20.81 21.31
C VAL A 277 14.91 21.95 21.96
N ALA A 278 13.80 21.64 22.63
CA ALA A 278 12.99 22.64 23.33
C ALA A 278 13.62 23.12 24.67
N ASP A 279 14.50 22.32 25.26
CA ASP A 279 15.18 22.64 26.56
C ASP A 279 16.53 23.33 26.37
N ASN A 280 17.03 23.56 25.14
CA ASN A 280 18.24 24.32 24.79
C ASN A 280 17.89 25.65 24.15
#